data_63047154f0c74c60f9e5901f02893981
#
_entry.id   63047154f0c74c60f9e5901f02893981
#
_cell.length_a   1.000
_cell.length_b   1.000
_cell.length_c   1.000
_cell.angle_alpha   90.00
_cell.angle_beta   90.00
_cell.angle_gamma   90.00
#
_symmetry.space_group_name_H-M   'P 1'
#
loop_
_entity.id
_entity.type
_entity.pdbx_description
1 polymer ?
#
loop_
_entity_poly.entity_id
_entity_poly.type
_entity_poly.pdbx_seq_one_letter_code
_entity_poly.pdbx_strand_id
1 'polypeptide(L)'
;VYVDNYLEGYHVPHVHPGLNKLLDYRSYRTELMRWHSLQWSPLESDPALYGNGDALYYWLWPNAMLNILPGRLQTNRVIPLGVDRCRVLFDSYYALDAGGEADPARRDADLAFSDEVQHEDLGICEDVQRGFASGSYVPGRLNPLRESGVHHFHEMLRAAYRTSAI
;
A
#
# COMPACT_ATOMS: atom_id res chain seq x y z
N VAL A 1 1.19 -9.44 -7.49
CA VAL A 1 1.43 -8.10 -8.03
C VAL A 1 0.93 -7.02 -7.08
N TYR A 2 -0.38 -6.90 -6.77
CA TYR A 2 -0.91 -5.80 -5.95
C TYR A 2 -0.27 -5.70 -4.56
N VAL A 3 -0.08 -6.83 -3.88
CA VAL A 3 0.61 -6.86 -2.57
C VAL A 3 2.07 -6.45 -2.70
N ASP A 4 2.74 -6.86 -3.77
CA ASP A 4 4.14 -6.46 -4.03
C ASP A 4 4.24 -4.94 -4.22
N ASN A 5 3.33 -4.35 -5.01
CA ASN A 5 3.24 -2.92 -5.24
C ASN A 5 3.02 -2.13 -3.92
N TYR A 6 2.19 -2.65 -3.02
CA TYR A 6 1.99 -2.03 -1.70
C TYR A 6 3.23 -2.11 -0.80
N LEU A 7 4.05 -3.16 -0.92
CA LEU A 7 5.16 -3.46 -0.01
C LEU A 7 6.48 -2.78 -0.35
N GLU A 8 6.50 -1.97 -1.39
CA GLU A 8 7.63 -1.12 -1.74
C GLU A 8 7.13 0.30 -2.02
N GLY A 9 7.98 1.28 -1.82
CA GLY A 9 7.59 2.69 -2.00
C GLY A 9 8.34 3.38 -3.13
N TYR A 10 9.25 2.69 -3.83
CA TYR A 10 10.07 3.37 -4.85
C TYR A 10 9.30 3.71 -6.13
N HIS A 11 8.12 3.10 -6.36
CA HIS A 11 7.23 3.51 -7.45
C HIS A 11 6.57 4.87 -7.20
N VAL A 12 6.36 5.25 -5.91
CA VAL A 12 5.63 6.48 -5.53
C VAL A 12 6.11 7.73 -6.28
N PRO A 13 7.42 8.04 -6.37
CA PRO A 13 7.90 9.21 -7.11
C PRO A 13 7.62 9.18 -8.62
N HIS A 14 7.31 8.01 -9.18
CA HIS A 14 7.14 7.79 -10.61
C HIS A 14 5.68 7.62 -11.02
N VAL A 15 4.87 7.04 -10.15
CA VAL A 15 3.49 6.65 -10.44
C VAL A 15 2.50 7.63 -9.80
N HIS A 16 2.79 8.15 -8.60
CA HIS A 16 1.88 8.94 -7.79
C HIS A 16 2.35 10.38 -7.57
N PRO A 17 2.18 11.31 -8.52
CA PRO A 17 2.64 12.69 -8.37
C PRO A 17 2.01 13.42 -7.16
N GLY A 18 0.74 13.13 -6.86
CA GLY A 18 0.02 13.67 -5.71
C GLY A 18 0.58 13.13 -4.38
N LEU A 19 0.67 11.80 -4.25
CA LEU A 19 1.17 11.14 -3.05
C LEU A 19 2.64 11.47 -2.77
N ASN A 20 3.46 11.60 -3.82
CA ASN A 20 4.87 11.98 -3.68
C ASN A 20 5.09 13.39 -3.11
N LYS A 21 4.10 14.28 -3.20
CA LYS A 21 4.16 15.60 -2.56
C LYS A 21 3.82 15.56 -1.07
N LEU A 22 3.12 14.52 -0.63
CA LEU A 22 2.68 14.34 0.75
C LEU A 22 3.67 13.55 1.60
N LEU A 23 4.48 12.68 0.98
CA LEU A 23 5.41 11.80 1.68
C LEU A 23 6.84 12.30 1.54
N ASP A 24 7.59 12.38 2.66
CA ASP A 24 9.05 12.48 2.60
C ASP A 24 9.66 11.12 2.29
N TYR A 25 9.78 10.81 1.00
CA TYR A 25 10.34 9.54 0.54
C TYR A 25 11.80 9.33 0.97
N ARG A 26 12.56 10.36 1.31
CA ARG A 26 13.94 10.22 1.79
C ARG A 26 13.99 9.59 3.16
N SER A 27 13.01 9.92 4.00
CA SER A 27 12.86 9.38 5.35
C SER A 27 12.03 8.08 5.40
N TYR A 28 11.52 7.62 4.25
CA TYR A 28 10.72 6.41 4.15
C TYR A 28 11.46 5.18 4.63
N ARG A 29 10.86 4.41 5.55
CA ARG A 29 11.44 3.22 6.20
C ARG A 29 10.49 2.05 6.15
N THR A 30 11.07 0.85 6.09
CA THR A 30 10.33 -0.41 6.20
C THR A 30 10.86 -1.20 7.39
N GLU A 31 9.97 -1.58 8.29
CA GLU A 31 10.24 -2.45 9.43
C GLU A 31 9.52 -3.79 9.23
N LEU A 32 10.25 -4.89 9.48
CA LEU A 32 9.75 -6.25 9.28
C LEU A 32 9.50 -6.91 10.63
N MET A 33 8.31 -7.48 10.80
CA MET A 33 7.94 -8.28 11.95
C MET A 33 7.46 -9.67 11.50
N ARG A 34 7.21 -10.57 12.46
CA ARG A 34 6.92 -11.98 12.13
C ARG A 34 5.74 -12.16 11.16
N TRP A 35 4.64 -11.40 11.33
CA TRP A 35 3.39 -11.57 10.60
C TRP A 35 2.91 -10.30 9.89
N HIS A 36 3.70 -9.26 9.92
CA HIS A 36 3.38 -7.97 9.33
C HIS A 36 4.65 -7.18 9.01
N SER A 37 4.50 -6.14 8.23
CA SER A 37 5.49 -5.09 8.05
C SER A 37 4.86 -3.73 8.24
N LEU A 38 5.68 -2.76 8.60
CA LEU A 38 5.33 -1.35 8.68
C LEU A 38 6.21 -0.57 7.71
N GLN A 39 5.59 0.18 6.85
CA GLN A 39 6.22 1.22 6.06
C GLN A 39 5.82 2.56 6.69
N TRP A 40 6.80 3.37 7.00
CA TRP A 40 6.62 4.63 7.70
C TRP A 40 7.26 5.78 6.91
N SER A 41 6.55 6.90 6.84
CA SER A 41 7.07 8.17 6.30
C SER A 41 6.49 9.33 7.07
N PRO A 42 7.29 10.35 7.42
CA PRO A 42 6.70 11.62 7.84
C PRO A 42 5.93 12.22 6.67
N LEU A 43 4.86 12.94 7.01
CA LEU A 43 4.07 13.69 6.05
C LEU A 43 4.67 15.08 5.86
N GLU A 44 4.77 15.52 4.63
CA GLU A 44 4.93 16.93 4.32
C GLU A 44 3.65 17.67 4.72
N SER A 45 3.79 18.88 5.21
CA SER A 45 2.65 19.62 5.73
C SER A 45 1.65 19.95 4.62
N ASP A 46 0.49 19.31 4.65
CA ASP A 46 -0.67 19.65 3.83
C ASP A 46 -1.89 19.84 4.74
N PRO A 47 -2.21 21.10 5.12
CA PRO A 47 -3.36 21.38 5.98
C PRO A 47 -4.71 20.99 5.40
N ALA A 48 -4.81 20.84 4.08
CA ALA A 48 -6.07 20.55 3.40
C ALA A 48 -6.46 19.06 3.54
N LEU A 49 -5.46 18.15 3.60
CA LEU A 49 -5.70 16.71 3.72
C LEU A 49 -5.37 16.16 5.11
N TYR A 50 -4.08 16.06 5.44
CA TYR A 50 -3.64 15.32 6.64
C TYR A 50 -2.95 16.18 7.70
N GLY A 51 -2.54 17.39 7.35
CA GLY A 51 -1.76 18.26 8.26
C GLY A 51 -0.36 17.71 8.50
N ASN A 52 0.10 17.85 9.76
CA ASN A 52 1.39 17.33 10.20
C ASN A 52 1.22 15.96 10.85
N GLY A 53 2.16 15.06 10.66
CA GLY A 53 2.18 13.76 11.32
C GLY A 53 2.92 12.71 10.49
N ASP A 54 2.55 11.48 10.71
CA ASP A 54 3.18 10.33 10.06
C ASP A 54 2.17 9.55 9.24
N ALA A 55 2.61 9.03 8.11
CA ALA A 55 1.92 8.01 7.36
C ALA A 55 2.45 6.63 7.78
N LEU A 56 1.54 5.77 8.23
CA LEU A 56 1.84 4.40 8.65
C LEU A 56 1.10 3.43 7.73
N TYR A 57 1.84 2.64 6.99
CA TYR A 57 1.30 1.64 6.06
C TYR A 57 1.67 0.25 6.57
N TYR A 58 0.71 -0.43 7.20
CA TYR A 58 0.87 -1.80 7.68
C TYR A 58 0.41 -2.79 6.62
N TRP A 59 1.22 -3.78 6.38
CA TRP A 59 0.77 -5.02 5.76
C TRP A 59 0.69 -6.12 6.80
N LEU A 60 -0.44 -6.83 6.83
CA LEU A 60 -0.73 -7.96 7.72
C LEU A 60 -0.88 -9.23 6.89
N TRP A 61 -0.15 -10.28 7.24
CA TRP A 61 -0.24 -11.56 6.56
C TRP A 61 -1.66 -12.12 6.61
N PRO A 62 -2.20 -12.69 5.51
CA PRO A 62 -1.57 -12.78 4.19
C PRO A 62 -1.88 -11.60 3.24
N ASN A 63 -2.96 -10.85 3.45
CA ASN A 63 -3.56 -10.01 2.41
C ASN A 63 -4.33 -8.79 2.92
N ALA A 64 -4.11 -8.36 4.15
CA ALA A 64 -4.73 -7.18 4.73
C ALA A 64 -3.71 -6.06 4.88
N MET A 65 -4.15 -4.82 4.71
CA MET A 65 -3.34 -3.62 4.84
C MET A 65 -4.09 -2.56 5.64
N LEU A 66 -3.34 -1.74 6.37
CA LEU A 66 -3.88 -0.59 7.12
C LEU A 66 -3.08 0.64 6.71
N ASN A 67 -3.77 1.65 6.22
CA ASN A 67 -3.21 2.96 5.95
C ASN A 67 -3.69 3.91 7.04
N ILE A 68 -2.77 4.29 7.92
CA ILE A 68 -3.08 5.15 9.08
C ILE A 68 -2.41 6.50 8.85
N LEU A 69 -3.23 7.52 8.78
CA LEU A 69 -2.84 8.93 8.63
C LEU A 69 -3.53 9.77 9.70
N PRO A 70 -3.10 10.99 9.95
CA PRO A 70 -3.75 11.84 10.95
C PRO A 70 -5.26 11.99 10.70
N GLY A 71 -6.06 11.50 11.66
CA GLY A 71 -7.52 11.53 11.59
C GLY A 71 -8.17 10.52 10.64
N ARG A 72 -7.41 9.57 10.06
CA ARG A 72 -7.92 8.58 9.11
C ARG A 72 -7.31 7.20 9.33
N LEU A 73 -8.14 6.17 9.21
CA LEU A 73 -7.73 4.79 9.00
C LEU A 73 -8.41 4.27 7.74
N GLN A 74 -7.65 3.69 6.82
CA GLN A 74 -8.20 2.91 5.71
C GLN A 74 -7.71 1.47 5.81
N THR A 75 -8.60 0.52 5.62
CA THR A 75 -8.23 -0.89 5.50
C THR A 75 -8.34 -1.33 4.04
N ASN A 76 -7.37 -2.11 3.58
CA ASN A 76 -7.39 -2.71 2.26
C ASN A 76 -7.32 -4.22 2.42
N ARG A 77 -8.13 -4.95 1.69
CA ARG A 77 -8.13 -6.41 1.70
C ARG A 77 -8.10 -6.96 0.29
N VAL A 78 -7.05 -7.69 -0.04
CA VAL A 78 -6.84 -8.29 -1.37
C VAL A 78 -7.47 -9.67 -1.42
N ILE A 79 -8.49 -9.86 -2.26
CA ILE A 79 -9.22 -11.12 -2.43
C ILE A 79 -8.81 -11.74 -3.77
N PRO A 80 -8.09 -12.88 -3.77
CA PRO A 80 -7.79 -13.59 -5.01
C PRO A 80 -9.08 -14.09 -5.70
N LEU A 81 -9.22 -13.84 -6.99
CA LEU A 81 -10.32 -14.31 -7.82
C LEU A 81 -9.88 -15.34 -8.88
N GLY A 82 -8.58 -15.47 -9.08
CA GLY A 82 -7.95 -16.36 -10.03
C GLY A 82 -6.44 -16.15 -10.06
N VAL A 83 -5.76 -16.80 -10.99
CA VAL A 83 -4.29 -16.67 -11.17
C VAL A 83 -3.85 -15.29 -11.63
N ASP A 84 -4.74 -14.58 -12.32
CA ASP A 84 -4.48 -13.32 -13.00
C ASP A 84 -5.31 -12.15 -12.46
N ARG A 85 -6.18 -12.40 -11.49
CA ARG A 85 -7.14 -11.39 -10.99
C ARG A 85 -7.31 -11.43 -9.49
N CYS A 86 -7.44 -10.25 -8.91
CA CYS A 86 -7.87 -10.05 -7.53
C CYS A 86 -8.91 -8.92 -7.46
N ARG A 87 -9.57 -8.83 -6.33
CA ARG A 87 -10.39 -7.69 -5.92
C ARG A 87 -9.79 -7.07 -4.68
N VAL A 88 -9.69 -5.76 -4.64
CA VAL A 88 -9.29 -5.04 -3.43
C VAL A 88 -10.51 -4.36 -2.85
N LEU A 89 -10.76 -4.59 -1.56
CA LEU A 89 -11.84 -3.98 -0.80
C LEU A 89 -11.24 -2.91 0.12
N PHE A 90 -11.85 -1.74 0.12
CA PHE A 90 -11.45 -0.60 0.93
C PHE A 90 -12.56 -0.24 1.90
N ASP A 91 -12.21 -0.04 3.18
CA ASP A 91 -13.08 0.57 4.16
C ASP A 91 -12.33 1.77 4.77
N SER A 92 -12.97 2.95 4.78
CA SER A 92 -12.38 4.19 5.28
C SER A 92 -13.10 4.64 6.55
N TYR A 93 -12.32 4.96 7.58
CA TYR A 93 -12.78 5.42 8.90
C TYR A 93 -12.14 6.76 9.21
N TYR A 94 -12.93 7.69 9.74
CA TYR A 94 -12.49 9.05 10.05
C TYR A 94 -12.66 9.34 11.52
N ALA A 95 -11.70 10.04 12.10
CA ALA A 95 -11.83 10.54 13.45
C ALA A 95 -12.97 11.56 13.52
N LEU A 96 -13.74 11.47 14.59
CA LEU A 96 -14.80 12.44 14.86
C LEU A 96 -14.18 13.68 15.53
N ASP A 97 -14.77 14.84 15.26
CA ASP A 97 -14.44 16.09 15.92
C ASP A 97 -15.06 16.14 17.35
N ALA A 98 -14.90 17.27 18.03
CA ALA A 98 -15.48 17.48 19.37
C ALA A 98 -17.02 17.48 19.37
N GLY A 99 -17.66 17.65 18.22
CA GLY A 99 -19.12 17.57 18.03
C GLY A 99 -19.61 16.15 17.74
N GLY A 100 -18.70 15.18 17.56
CA GLY A 100 -19.03 13.80 17.22
C GLY A 100 -19.28 13.58 15.73
N GLU A 101 -18.83 14.49 14.87
CA GLU A 101 -18.96 14.41 13.41
C GLU A 101 -17.59 14.38 12.73
N ALA A 102 -17.50 13.72 11.60
CA ALA A 102 -16.34 13.82 10.72
C ALA A 102 -16.54 15.04 9.81
N ASP A 103 -15.47 15.80 9.55
CA ASP A 103 -15.49 16.89 8.57
C ASP A 103 -15.83 16.36 7.16
N PRO A 104 -17.02 16.67 6.61
CA PRO A 104 -17.45 16.12 5.33
C PRO A 104 -16.56 16.55 4.16
N ALA A 105 -16.07 17.80 4.16
CA ALA A 105 -15.26 18.32 3.08
C ALA A 105 -13.89 17.63 3.04
N ARG A 106 -13.28 17.44 4.21
CA ARG A 106 -12.02 16.69 4.35
C ARG A 106 -12.18 15.23 3.95
N ARG A 107 -13.25 14.59 4.40
CA ARG A 107 -13.57 13.20 4.02
C ARG A 107 -13.71 13.05 2.50
N ASP A 108 -14.47 13.92 1.87
CA ASP A 108 -14.73 13.83 0.42
C ASP A 108 -13.46 14.11 -0.38
N ALA A 109 -12.62 15.05 0.06
CA ALA A 109 -11.30 15.29 -0.52
C ALA A 109 -10.35 14.09 -0.38
N ASP A 110 -10.32 13.44 0.79
CA ASP A 110 -9.53 12.24 1.04
C ASP A 110 -9.99 11.05 0.17
N LEU A 111 -11.31 10.84 0.05
CA LEU A 111 -11.84 9.78 -0.80
C LEU A 111 -11.47 10.00 -2.26
N ALA A 112 -11.63 11.22 -2.77
CA ALA A 112 -11.25 11.56 -4.15
C ALA A 112 -9.75 11.35 -4.39
N PHE A 113 -8.89 11.78 -3.47
CA PHE A 113 -7.45 11.55 -3.55
C PHE A 113 -7.08 10.07 -3.46
N SER A 114 -7.73 9.32 -2.56
CA SER A 114 -7.53 7.87 -2.45
C SER A 114 -7.92 7.13 -3.72
N ASP A 115 -9.02 7.53 -4.37
CA ASP A 115 -9.47 6.96 -5.63
C ASP A 115 -8.49 7.25 -6.78
N GLU A 116 -7.91 8.46 -6.83
CA GLU A 116 -6.89 8.83 -7.80
C GLU A 116 -5.66 7.91 -7.67
N VAL A 117 -5.08 7.81 -6.47
CA VAL A 117 -3.93 6.92 -6.17
C VAL A 117 -4.26 5.48 -6.55
N GLN A 118 -5.47 5.02 -6.24
CA GLN A 118 -5.89 3.65 -6.56
C GLN A 118 -6.01 3.37 -8.06
N HIS A 119 -6.47 4.33 -8.85
CA HIS A 119 -6.51 4.19 -10.30
C HIS A 119 -5.10 4.11 -10.91
N GLU A 120 -4.15 4.88 -10.37
CA GLU A 120 -2.76 4.83 -10.80
C GLU A 120 -2.14 3.44 -10.48
N ASP A 121 -2.37 2.92 -9.26
CA ASP A 121 -1.92 1.58 -8.85
C ASP A 121 -2.53 0.46 -9.71
N LEU A 122 -3.82 0.53 -10.02
CA LEU A 122 -4.47 -0.47 -10.87
C LEU A 122 -3.83 -0.52 -12.24
N GLY A 123 -3.56 0.61 -12.84
CA GLY A 123 -2.91 0.70 -14.15
C GLY A 123 -1.55 0.01 -14.18
N ILE A 124 -0.67 0.33 -13.24
CA ILE A 124 0.67 -0.29 -13.21
C ILE A 124 0.62 -1.77 -12.84
N CYS A 125 -0.28 -2.18 -11.92
CA CYS A 125 -0.45 -3.59 -11.57
C CYS A 125 -0.93 -4.44 -12.75
N GLU A 126 -1.85 -3.92 -13.57
CA GLU A 126 -2.32 -4.59 -14.78
C GLU A 126 -1.23 -4.69 -15.84
N ASP A 127 -0.40 -3.64 -16.00
CA ASP A 127 0.76 -3.66 -16.91
C ASP A 127 1.77 -4.72 -16.50
N VAL A 128 2.12 -4.79 -15.23
CA VAL A 128 3.01 -5.81 -14.67
C VAL A 128 2.43 -7.21 -14.87
N GLN A 129 1.12 -7.41 -14.65
CA GLN A 129 0.45 -8.69 -14.87
C GLN A 129 0.51 -9.11 -16.35
N ARG A 130 0.33 -8.17 -17.27
CA ARG A 130 0.51 -8.41 -18.71
C ARG A 130 1.95 -8.80 -19.05
N GLY A 131 2.92 -8.14 -18.40
CA GLY A 131 4.35 -8.48 -18.53
C GLY A 131 4.64 -9.92 -18.10
N PHE A 132 4.08 -10.38 -16.97
CA PHE A 132 4.20 -11.79 -16.56
C PHE A 132 3.54 -12.74 -17.55
N ALA A 133 2.35 -12.43 -18.03
CA ALA A 133 1.62 -13.27 -18.99
C ALA A 133 2.30 -13.39 -20.34
N SER A 134 3.12 -12.42 -20.73
CA SER A 134 3.88 -12.44 -22.01
C SER A 134 4.96 -13.51 -22.08
N GLY A 135 5.37 -14.07 -20.91
CA GLY A 135 6.50 -15.00 -20.82
C GLY A 135 7.88 -14.38 -20.98
N SER A 136 7.95 -13.05 -21.14
CA SER A 136 9.22 -12.33 -21.28
C SER A 136 9.89 -11.99 -19.95
N TYR A 137 9.19 -12.21 -18.84
CA TYR A 137 9.70 -11.91 -17.52
C TYR A 137 10.84 -12.85 -17.12
N VAL A 138 11.95 -12.27 -16.72
CA VAL A 138 13.09 -13.01 -16.15
C VAL A 138 13.28 -12.55 -14.70
N PRO A 139 13.34 -13.48 -13.72
CA PRO A 139 13.53 -13.12 -12.33
C PRO A 139 14.77 -12.27 -12.10
N GLY A 140 14.59 -11.11 -11.50
CA GLY A 140 15.66 -10.19 -11.12
C GLY A 140 16.06 -10.33 -9.65
N ARG A 141 16.98 -9.48 -9.23
CA ARG A 141 17.34 -9.32 -7.81
C ARG A 141 16.48 -8.25 -7.19
N LEU A 142 15.93 -8.54 -6.02
CA LEU A 142 15.25 -7.53 -5.21
C LEU A 142 16.25 -6.50 -4.67
N ASN A 143 15.83 -5.25 -4.60
CA ASN A 143 16.59 -4.18 -3.99
C ASN A 143 16.56 -4.33 -2.46
N PRO A 144 17.68 -4.60 -1.77
CA PRO A 144 17.66 -4.88 -0.35
C PRO A 144 17.25 -3.69 0.53
N LEU A 145 17.36 -2.46 0.01
CA LEU A 145 16.98 -1.26 0.75
C LEU A 145 15.50 -0.87 0.55
N ARG A 146 14.90 -1.27 -0.56
CA ARG A 146 13.58 -0.78 -0.95
C ARG A 146 12.52 -1.88 -1.10
N GLU A 147 12.95 -3.13 -1.28
CA GLU A 147 12.06 -4.28 -1.49
C GLU A 147 12.16 -5.32 -0.37
N SER A 148 12.61 -4.91 0.83
CA SER A 148 12.67 -5.81 1.98
C SER A 148 11.28 -6.33 2.37
N GLY A 149 10.23 -5.52 2.25
CA GLY A 149 8.83 -5.91 2.46
C GLY A 149 8.37 -6.96 1.46
N VAL A 150 8.67 -6.76 0.18
CA VAL A 150 8.37 -7.71 -0.91
C VAL A 150 9.08 -9.05 -0.65
N HIS A 151 10.38 -9.00 -0.31
CA HIS A 151 11.15 -10.21 0.02
C HIS A 151 10.52 -10.98 1.19
N HIS A 152 10.15 -10.27 2.26
CA HIS A 152 9.51 -10.86 3.43
C HIS A 152 8.19 -11.57 3.06
N PHE A 153 7.33 -10.91 2.30
CA PHE A 153 6.08 -11.50 1.81
C PHE A 153 6.32 -12.76 0.98
N HIS A 154 7.29 -12.73 0.04
CA HIS A 154 7.63 -13.89 -0.79
C HIS A 154 8.15 -15.06 0.05
N GLU A 155 8.95 -14.82 1.09
CA GLU A 155 9.40 -15.89 1.98
C GLU A 155 8.25 -16.52 2.77
N MET A 156 7.30 -15.71 3.24
CA MET A 156 6.10 -16.22 3.91
C MET A 156 5.21 -17.02 2.96
N LEU A 157 5.04 -16.59 1.70
CA LEU A 157 4.34 -17.37 0.67
C LEU A 157 5.02 -18.70 0.42
N ARG A 158 6.34 -18.72 0.21
CA ARG A 158 7.11 -19.95 0.02
C ARG A 158 6.97 -20.91 1.19
N ALA A 159 6.99 -20.38 2.42
CA ALA A 159 6.78 -21.20 3.63
C ALA A 159 5.37 -21.80 3.66
N ALA A 160 4.33 -21.02 3.36
CA ALA A 160 2.95 -21.47 3.32
C ALA A 160 2.73 -22.58 2.28
N TYR A 161 3.26 -22.41 1.07
CA TYR A 161 3.15 -23.42 0.00
C TYR A 161 3.89 -24.72 0.35
N ARG A 162 5.05 -24.65 1.00
CA ARG A 162 5.77 -25.86 1.46
C ARG A 162 4.99 -26.62 2.51
N THR A 163 4.26 -25.94 3.37
CA THR A 163 3.45 -26.57 4.44
C THR A 163 2.15 -27.16 3.90
N SER A 164 1.60 -26.59 2.81
CA SER A 164 0.35 -27.05 2.20
C SER A 164 0.54 -28.18 1.18
N ALA A 165 1.78 -28.56 0.86
CA ALA A 165 2.11 -29.59 -0.12
C ALA A 165 2.24 -31.00 0.50
N ILE A 166 1.53 -31.28 1.63
CA ILE A 166 1.46 -32.60 2.28
C ILE A 166 0.08 -33.19 2.07
#